data_00b0850d446597c9afad32242ea3c2dd
#
_entry.id   00b0850d446597c9afad32242ea3c2dd
#
_cell.length_a   1.000
_cell.length_b   1.000
_cell.length_c   1.000
_cell.angle_alpha   90.00
_cell.angle_beta   90.00
_cell.angle_gamma   90.00
#
_symmetry.space_group_name_H-M   'P 1'
#
loop_
_entity.id
_entity.type
_entity.pdbx_description
1 polymer ?
#
loop_
_entity_poly.entity_id
_entity_poly.type
_entity_poly.pdbx_seq_one_letter_code
_entity_poly.pdbx_strand_id
1 'polypeptide(L)'
;MKFETIAIHGGYSPEPTTKSVAVPIYQTTSYSFDDTQHGADLFDLKVAGNIYTRIMNPTSDVLEKRVAAMEGGIAALALASGSAATTYAIMTICEAGDNIISTSTLYGGTYTLFAHQLPRFGVDVKFGN
;
A
#
# COMPACT_ATOMS: atom_id res chain seq x y z
N MET A 1 -19.90 -5.74 10.34
CA MET A 1 -20.51 -5.05 9.19
C MET A 1 -20.58 -6.06 8.04
N LYS A 2 -21.57 -6.03 7.14
CA LYS A 2 -21.61 -6.92 5.97
C LYS A 2 -20.56 -6.48 4.95
N PHE A 3 -20.07 -7.41 4.13
CA PHE A 3 -19.02 -7.16 3.14
C PHE A 3 -19.37 -6.01 2.19
N GLU A 4 -20.60 -5.99 1.68
CA GLU A 4 -21.10 -4.96 0.76
C GLU A 4 -21.11 -3.56 1.42
N THR A 5 -21.41 -3.51 2.71
CA THR A 5 -21.37 -2.26 3.48
C THR A 5 -19.93 -1.79 3.70
N ILE A 6 -19.01 -2.70 3.97
CA ILE A 6 -17.57 -2.36 4.09
C ILE A 6 -17.03 -1.86 2.75
N ALA A 7 -17.39 -2.53 1.65
CA ALA A 7 -16.95 -2.15 0.30
C ALA A 7 -17.34 -0.71 -0.09
N ILE A 8 -18.44 -0.20 0.46
CA ILE A 8 -18.92 1.16 0.16
C ILE A 8 -18.45 2.18 1.22
N HIS A 9 -18.53 1.82 2.51
CA HIS A 9 -18.37 2.76 3.63
C HIS A 9 -17.13 2.52 4.48
N GLY A 10 -16.46 1.35 4.34
CA GLY A 10 -15.28 1.03 5.14
C GLY A 10 -14.13 2.00 4.92
N GLY A 11 -13.33 2.23 5.96
CA GLY A 11 -12.11 3.03 5.89
C GLY A 11 -12.32 4.55 5.80
N TYR A 12 -13.56 5.04 5.87
CA TYR A 12 -13.84 6.47 5.77
C TYR A 12 -14.84 6.92 6.84
N SER A 13 -14.59 8.07 7.41
CA SER A 13 -15.54 8.86 8.21
C SER A 13 -15.72 10.21 7.53
N PRO A 14 -16.93 10.83 7.60
CA PRO A 14 -17.15 12.13 6.96
C PRO A 14 -16.09 13.15 7.33
N GLU A 15 -15.57 13.85 6.32
CA GLU A 15 -14.50 14.84 6.47
C GLU A 15 -14.88 15.87 7.57
N PRO A 16 -14.03 16.12 8.58
CA PRO A 16 -14.42 16.88 9.77
C PRO A 16 -14.86 18.33 9.50
N THR A 17 -14.27 18.97 8.50
CA THR A 17 -14.51 20.39 8.19
C THR A 17 -15.78 20.59 7.37
N THR A 18 -15.91 19.86 6.27
CA THR A 18 -17.01 20.00 5.29
C THR A 18 -18.18 19.06 5.55
N LYS A 19 -17.96 18.03 6.39
CA LYS A 19 -18.91 16.93 6.63
C LYS A 19 -19.25 16.14 5.37
N SER A 20 -18.36 16.16 4.37
CA SER A 20 -18.53 15.41 3.13
C SER A 20 -18.67 13.90 3.41
N VAL A 21 -19.74 13.31 2.90
CA VAL A 21 -19.98 11.85 2.97
C VAL A 21 -19.21 11.12 1.87
N ALA A 22 -19.02 11.75 0.71
CA ALA A 22 -18.14 11.23 -0.33
C ALA A 22 -16.68 11.51 0.03
N VAL A 23 -15.81 10.55 -0.31
CA VAL A 23 -14.36 10.73 -0.08
C VAL A 23 -13.84 11.90 -0.92
N PRO A 24 -13.25 12.93 -0.31
CA PRO A 24 -12.62 14.01 -1.06
C PRO A 24 -11.41 13.53 -1.85
N ILE A 25 -11.15 14.16 -2.99
CA ILE A 25 -9.94 13.90 -3.79
C ILE A 25 -8.88 14.94 -3.45
N TYR A 26 -7.84 14.53 -2.74
CA TYR A 26 -6.73 15.39 -2.35
C TYR A 26 -5.64 15.39 -3.43
N GLN A 27 -5.78 16.28 -4.41
CA GLN A 27 -4.80 16.46 -5.50
C GLN A 27 -3.67 17.39 -5.05
N THR A 28 -2.85 16.94 -4.15
CA THR A 28 -1.69 17.71 -3.66
C THR A 28 -0.46 16.84 -3.53
N THR A 29 0.71 17.44 -3.66
CA THR A 29 2.00 16.76 -3.48
C THR A 29 2.45 16.80 -2.02
N SER A 30 2.29 17.93 -1.34
CA SER A 30 2.79 18.19 0.00
C SER A 30 1.74 18.87 0.87
N TYR A 31 1.99 18.84 2.17
CA TYR A 31 1.11 19.39 3.21
C TYR A 31 1.89 20.41 4.04
N SER A 32 1.23 21.46 4.50
CA SER A 32 1.83 22.43 5.41
C SER A 32 1.91 21.86 6.82
N PHE A 33 2.90 22.31 7.56
CA PHE A 33 3.04 22.04 8.99
C PHE A 33 2.62 23.26 9.79
N ASP A 34 2.12 23.04 11.01
CA ASP A 34 1.74 24.15 11.90
C ASP A 34 2.97 24.98 12.31
N ASP A 35 4.06 24.26 12.62
CA ASP A 35 5.37 24.85 12.92
C ASP A 35 6.51 23.85 12.62
N THR A 36 7.75 24.25 12.90
CA THR A 36 8.95 23.41 12.69
C THR A 36 8.96 22.16 13.56
N GLN A 37 8.45 22.27 14.80
CA GLN A 37 8.40 21.12 15.71
C GLN A 37 7.38 20.09 15.26
N HIS A 38 6.19 20.54 14.82
CA HIS A 38 5.18 19.65 14.22
C HIS A 38 5.76 18.89 13.01
N GLY A 39 6.49 19.60 12.13
CA GLY A 39 7.17 18.96 11.02
C GLY A 39 8.16 17.88 11.47
N ALA A 40 9.02 18.17 12.45
CA ALA A 40 9.97 17.21 13.00
C ALA A 40 9.27 15.98 13.60
N ASP A 41 8.21 16.19 14.36
CA ASP A 41 7.47 15.10 15.01
C ASP A 41 6.73 14.18 14.01
N LEU A 42 6.26 14.75 12.89
CA LEU A 42 5.70 13.96 11.77
C LEU A 42 6.76 13.07 11.12
N PHE A 43 7.95 13.61 10.82
CA PHE A 43 9.05 12.83 10.23
C PHE A 43 9.61 11.79 11.19
N ASP A 44 9.60 12.05 12.49
CA ASP A 44 9.98 11.11 13.54
C ASP A 44 8.87 10.07 13.87
N LEU A 45 7.71 10.14 13.20
CA LEU A 45 6.55 9.29 13.43
C LEU A 45 5.99 9.36 14.88
N LYS A 46 6.24 10.47 15.57
CA LYS A 46 5.71 10.71 16.93
C LYS A 46 4.25 11.13 16.92
N VAL A 47 3.83 11.78 15.85
CA VAL A 47 2.43 12.19 15.62
C VAL A 47 1.95 11.69 14.27
N ALA A 48 0.66 11.42 14.15
CA ALA A 48 0.05 11.03 12.88
C ALA A 48 -0.31 12.29 12.07
N GLY A 49 -0.10 12.25 10.75
CA GLY A 49 -0.48 13.34 9.85
C GLY A 49 0.03 13.13 8.44
N ASN A 50 -0.21 14.11 7.58
CA ASN A 50 0.18 14.05 6.19
C ASN A 50 1.45 14.87 5.96
N ILE A 51 2.41 14.30 5.22
CA ILE A 51 3.69 14.93 4.89
C ILE A 51 3.78 15.13 3.37
N TYR A 52 3.68 14.06 2.61
CA TYR A 52 3.93 14.04 1.19
C TYR A 52 3.18 12.89 0.50
N THR A 53 2.49 13.17 -0.60
CA THR A 53 1.56 12.23 -1.26
C THR A 53 2.19 10.92 -1.70
N ARG A 54 3.49 10.89 -2.06
CA ARG A 54 4.18 9.63 -2.38
C ARG A 54 4.22 8.66 -1.18
N ILE A 55 4.18 9.19 0.05
CA ILE A 55 4.23 8.39 1.28
C ILE A 55 2.82 8.16 1.80
N MET A 56 2.00 9.21 1.82
CA MET A 56 0.64 9.18 2.38
C MET A 56 -0.26 10.25 1.73
N ASN A 57 -1.50 9.88 1.45
CA ASN A 57 -2.52 10.80 0.94
C ASN A 57 -3.88 10.38 1.51
N PRO A 58 -4.71 11.30 2.02
CA PRO A 58 -6.00 10.94 2.61
C PRO A 58 -6.94 10.18 1.68
N THR A 59 -6.89 10.44 0.37
CA THR A 59 -7.70 9.69 -0.61
C THR A 59 -7.22 8.24 -0.73
N SER A 60 -5.90 8.03 -0.82
CA SER A 60 -5.30 6.68 -0.88
C SER A 60 -5.50 5.91 0.42
N ASP A 61 -5.39 6.59 1.57
CA ASP A 61 -5.61 6.02 2.90
C ASP A 61 -7.00 5.37 3.05
N VAL A 62 -8.04 5.99 2.47
CA VAL A 62 -9.38 5.39 2.45
C VAL A 62 -9.42 4.09 1.65
N LEU A 63 -8.76 4.04 0.49
CA LEU A 63 -8.65 2.81 -0.30
C LEU A 63 -7.92 1.72 0.49
N GLU A 64 -6.78 2.05 1.09
CA GLU A 64 -5.95 1.13 1.86
C GLU A 64 -6.71 0.56 3.06
N LYS A 65 -7.35 1.41 3.87
CA LYS A 65 -8.18 0.98 5.01
C LYS A 65 -9.37 0.13 4.58
N ARG A 66 -10.00 0.47 3.45
CA ARG A 66 -11.14 -0.26 2.93
C ARG A 66 -10.77 -1.66 2.45
N VAL A 67 -9.69 -1.78 1.68
CA VAL A 67 -9.17 -3.07 1.22
C VAL A 67 -8.73 -3.93 2.40
N ALA A 68 -7.97 -3.36 3.35
CA ALA A 68 -7.59 -4.07 4.56
C ALA A 68 -8.81 -4.61 5.32
N ALA A 69 -9.87 -3.80 5.47
CA ALA A 69 -11.09 -4.22 6.15
C ALA A 69 -11.87 -5.33 5.40
N MET A 70 -11.87 -5.30 4.06
CA MET A 70 -12.51 -6.34 3.24
C MET A 70 -11.76 -7.66 3.27
N GLU A 71 -10.43 -7.62 3.30
CA GLU A 71 -9.54 -8.79 3.32
C GLU A 71 -9.25 -9.30 4.75
N GLY A 72 -9.74 -8.62 5.79
CA GLY A 72 -9.44 -8.94 7.19
C GLY A 72 -7.97 -8.71 7.57
N GLY A 73 -7.27 -7.87 6.81
CA GLY A 73 -5.88 -7.49 7.03
C GLY A 73 -5.73 -6.37 8.07
N ILE A 74 -4.53 -6.24 8.63
CA ILE A 74 -4.19 -5.17 9.58
C ILE A 74 -4.05 -3.83 8.84
N ALA A 75 -3.44 -3.86 7.65
CA ALA A 75 -3.18 -2.70 6.80
C ALA A 75 -3.09 -3.11 5.33
N ALA A 76 -3.14 -2.14 4.44
CA ALA A 76 -2.84 -2.30 3.02
C ALA A 76 -2.02 -1.10 2.54
N LEU A 77 -1.32 -1.26 1.44
CA LEU A 77 -0.57 -0.21 0.77
C LEU A 77 -0.97 -0.15 -0.71
N ALA A 78 -1.44 1.00 -1.15
CA ALA A 78 -1.76 1.24 -2.54
C ALA A 78 -0.49 1.56 -3.34
N LEU A 79 -0.32 0.88 -4.48
CA LEU A 79 0.81 1.03 -5.37
C LEU A 79 0.35 1.34 -6.79
N ALA A 80 1.24 1.91 -7.59
CA ALA A 80 0.93 2.39 -8.93
C ALA A 80 0.55 1.28 -9.93
N SER A 81 0.89 0.02 -9.63
CA SER A 81 0.56 -1.13 -10.49
C SER A 81 0.60 -2.46 -9.72
N GLY A 82 -0.11 -3.47 -10.22
CA GLY A 82 -0.05 -4.82 -9.67
C GLY A 82 1.35 -5.44 -9.76
N SER A 83 2.13 -5.11 -10.80
CA SER A 83 3.53 -5.57 -10.89
C SER A 83 4.40 -4.96 -9.80
N ALA A 84 4.21 -3.68 -9.45
CA ALA A 84 4.88 -3.05 -8.33
C ALA A 84 4.45 -3.70 -7.01
N ALA A 85 3.16 -3.98 -6.83
CA ALA A 85 2.63 -4.64 -5.63
C ALA A 85 3.27 -6.01 -5.42
N THR A 86 3.32 -6.85 -6.46
CA THR A 86 3.96 -8.16 -6.40
C THR A 86 5.46 -8.05 -6.08
N THR A 87 6.16 -7.13 -6.75
CA THR A 87 7.60 -6.93 -6.56
C THR A 87 7.90 -6.51 -5.12
N TYR A 88 7.21 -5.48 -4.62
CA TYR A 88 7.47 -4.97 -3.27
C TYR A 88 7.04 -5.94 -2.17
N ALA A 89 5.96 -6.71 -2.37
CA ALA A 89 5.58 -7.76 -1.44
C ALA A 89 6.72 -8.77 -1.24
N ILE A 90 7.33 -9.25 -2.32
CA ILE A 90 8.44 -10.21 -2.24
C ILE A 90 9.69 -9.55 -1.64
N MET A 91 10.10 -8.38 -2.16
CA MET A 91 11.32 -7.71 -1.70
C MET A 91 11.23 -7.16 -0.27
N THR A 92 10.04 -7.08 0.31
CA THR A 92 9.87 -6.71 1.73
C THR A 92 10.20 -7.86 2.67
N ILE A 93 10.02 -9.10 2.23
CA ILE A 93 10.18 -10.30 3.07
C ILE A 93 11.39 -11.16 2.67
N CYS A 94 12.01 -10.90 1.52
CA CYS A 94 13.15 -11.67 1.02
C CYS A 94 14.39 -10.79 0.89
N GLU A 95 15.53 -11.37 1.24
CA GLU A 95 16.87 -10.81 1.03
C GLU A 95 17.65 -11.63 -0.01
N ALA A 96 18.80 -11.13 -0.44
CA ALA A 96 19.70 -11.88 -1.34
C ALA A 96 20.18 -13.17 -0.65
N GLY A 97 19.97 -14.30 -1.31
CA GLY A 97 20.23 -15.64 -0.77
C GLY A 97 18.97 -16.39 -0.37
N ASP A 98 17.83 -15.72 -0.27
CA ASP A 98 16.55 -16.36 0.00
C ASP A 98 15.98 -17.06 -1.23
N ASN A 99 14.98 -17.91 -0.99
CA ASN A 99 14.22 -18.52 -2.07
C ASN A 99 12.72 -18.54 -1.77
N ILE A 100 11.92 -18.51 -2.83
CA ILE A 100 10.47 -18.67 -2.76
C ILE A 100 9.99 -19.83 -3.61
N ILE A 101 8.84 -20.36 -3.28
CA ILE A 101 8.15 -21.40 -4.06
C ILE A 101 6.92 -20.76 -4.69
N SER A 102 6.72 -21.00 -5.98
CA SER A 102 5.56 -20.48 -6.73
C SER A 102 5.00 -21.54 -7.66
N THR A 103 3.73 -21.41 -8.03
CA THR A 103 3.18 -22.14 -9.19
C THR A 103 3.74 -21.56 -10.49
N SER A 104 3.79 -22.38 -11.53
CA SER A 104 4.15 -21.94 -12.88
C SER A 104 3.00 -21.28 -13.64
N THR A 105 1.75 -21.49 -13.19
CA THR A 105 0.53 -20.94 -13.83
C THR A 105 0.24 -19.53 -13.33
N LEU A 106 1.05 -18.57 -13.77
CA LEU A 106 0.98 -17.16 -13.37
C LEU A 106 0.65 -16.27 -14.57
N TYR A 107 0.20 -15.05 -14.26
CA TYR A 107 0.23 -13.97 -15.25
C TYR A 107 1.65 -13.80 -15.80
N GLY A 108 1.79 -13.66 -17.13
CA GLY A 108 3.10 -13.68 -17.79
C GLY A 108 4.11 -12.67 -17.24
N GLY A 109 3.67 -11.47 -16.85
CA GLY A 109 4.54 -10.47 -16.22
C GLY A 109 5.08 -10.94 -14.88
N THR A 110 4.26 -11.58 -14.07
CA THR A 110 4.68 -12.15 -12.77
C THR A 110 5.62 -13.33 -12.95
N TYR A 111 5.33 -14.20 -13.94
CA TYR A 111 6.25 -15.29 -14.30
C TYR A 111 7.62 -14.74 -14.71
N THR A 112 7.66 -13.72 -15.56
CA THR A 112 8.91 -13.08 -15.99
C THR A 112 9.66 -12.44 -14.81
N LEU A 113 8.95 -11.77 -13.92
CA LEU A 113 9.54 -11.24 -12.69
C LEU A 113 10.21 -12.35 -11.88
N PHE A 114 9.51 -13.45 -11.66
CA PHE A 114 9.98 -14.55 -10.83
C PHE A 114 11.11 -15.34 -11.49
N ALA A 115 10.97 -15.68 -12.77
CA ALA A 115 11.93 -16.52 -13.47
C ALA A 115 13.23 -15.77 -13.85
N HIS A 116 13.16 -14.45 -14.07
CA HIS A 116 14.27 -13.73 -14.67
C HIS A 116 14.73 -12.49 -13.91
N GLN A 117 13.88 -11.84 -13.14
CA GLN A 117 14.25 -10.61 -12.45
C GLN A 117 14.66 -10.85 -11.00
N LEU A 118 13.87 -11.59 -10.21
CA LEU A 118 14.20 -11.89 -8.81
C LEU A 118 15.56 -12.59 -8.65
N PRO A 119 15.95 -13.57 -9.50
CA PRO A 119 17.28 -14.16 -9.42
C PRO A 119 18.44 -13.15 -9.59
N ARG A 120 18.23 -12.08 -10.35
CA ARG A 120 19.23 -11.00 -10.48
C ARG A 120 19.42 -10.18 -9.20
N PHE A 121 18.44 -10.20 -8.31
CA PHE A 121 18.51 -9.61 -6.97
C PHE A 121 18.90 -10.64 -5.90
N GLY A 122 19.26 -11.85 -6.32
CA GLY A 122 19.71 -12.92 -5.42
C GLY A 122 18.57 -13.71 -4.76
N VAL A 123 17.34 -13.56 -5.20
CA VAL A 123 16.18 -14.33 -4.71
C VAL A 123 15.85 -15.43 -5.70
N ASP A 124 16.10 -16.68 -5.33
CA ASP A 124 15.80 -17.84 -6.19
C ASP A 124 14.30 -18.17 -6.15
N VAL A 125 13.76 -18.57 -7.31
CA VAL A 125 12.36 -19.00 -7.41
C VAL A 125 12.25 -20.44 -7.88
N LYS A 126 11.61 -21.26 -7.08
CA LYS A 126 11.31 -22.67 -7.41
C LYS A 126 9.85 -22.77 -7.83
N PHE A 127 9.64 -23.23 -9.05
CA PHE A 127 8.30 -23.47 -9.57
C PHE A 127 7.86 -24.91 -9.28
N GLY A 128 6.70 -25.04 -8.62
CA GLY A 128 6.00 -26.30 -8.44
C GLY A 128 4.82 -26.43 -9.42
N ASN A 129 4.44 -27.67 -9.67
CA ASN A 129 3.24 -27.99 -10.46
C ASN A 129 2.00 -28.01 -9.58
#